data_fa045f2da0cca6c0a1bf49c5e8dc8844
#
_entry.id   fa045f2da0cca6c0a1bf49c5e8dc8844
#
_cell.length_a   1.000
_cell.length_b   1.000
_cell.length_c   1.000
_cell.angle_alpha   90.00
_cell.angle_beta   90.00
_cell.angle_gamma   90.00
#
_symmetry.space_group_name_H-M   'P 1'
#
loop_
_entity.id
_entity.type
_entity.pdbx_description
1 polymer ?
#
loop_
_entity_poly.entity_id
_entity_poly.type
_entity_poly.pdbx_seq_one_letter_code
_entity_poly.pdbx_strand_id
1 'polypeptide(L)'
;MGGRDKAKACSETSIITTFGERKLLIGDSVLVQRGNDIVRPSDIGTPVEIAGTWTLKFNNGATLTITEDTQLKTLQREEWMSLSNISRHTPFDCPVPFDKFQDDWNDSVIELSDYTSKSGEFDLNNLDFARFAGAFIRIGKKLVARPNDYVLLKTKFGDNINYARAIYPSGAIDENENNYFFKKCWVDELVDAVFNFTEVPSIPDDFLFKVPPEWTETFFEGLLSGFAYDIANKCYDIADSKYKQIFSDLGILLMQLGKSYQFGIKEREAGSIMVLKFPKNVPHLLIMDGYENVAPEILYDIGDGEFNASGILVRS
;
A
#
# COMPACT_ATOMS: atom_id res chain seq x y z
N MET A 1 -34.67 20.55 -2.88
CA MET A 1 -33.36 20.37 -2.25
C MET A 1 -32.97 18.95 -2.58
N GLY A 2 -32.15 18.75 -3.60
CA GLY A 2 -31.65 17.42 -3.96
C GLY A 2 -30.79 16.92 -2.82
N GLY A 3 -31.13 15.76 -2.28
CA GLY A 3 -30.27 15.06 -1.35
C GLY A 3 -28.91 14.86 -2.04
N ARG A 4 -27.84 15.24 -1.39
CA ARG A 4 -26.49 14.96 -1.89
C ARG A 4 -26.30 13.46 -1.80
N ASP A 5 -25.95 12.85 -2.91
CA ASP A 5 -25.61 11.44 -2.93
C ASP A 5 -24.38 11.22 -2.04
N LYS A 6 -24.52 10.36 -1.07
CA LYS A 6 -23.47 10.05 -0.11
C LYS A 6 -22.98 8.64 -0.33
N ALA A 7 -21.69 8.50 -0.51
CA ALA A 7 -21.08 7.18 -0.59
C ALA A 7 -21.07 6.48 0.77
N LYS A 8 -21.40 5.19 0.80
CA LYS A 8 -21.51 4.38 2.01
C LYS A 8 -20.64 3.15 1.92
N ALA A 9 -20.01 2.79 3.01
CA ALA A 9 -19.20 1.59 3.12
C ALA A 9 -19.43 0.86 4.45
N CYS A 10 -19.39 -0.46 4.41
CA CYS A 10 -19.36 -1.30 5.59
C CYS A 10 -17.99 -1.23 6.26
N SER A 11 -17.94 -1.34 7.59
CA SER A 11 -16.70 -1.36 8.38
C SER A 11 -15.70 -2.45 7.96
N GLU A 12 -16.18 -3.53 7.36
CA GLU A 12 -15.34 -4.61 6.85
C GLU A 12 -14.77 -4.36 5.45
N THR A 13 -15.24 -3.33 4.76
CA THR A 13 -14.75 -2.95 3.44
C THR A 13 -13.35 -2.34 3.55
N SER A 14 -12.42 -2.86 2.77
CA SER A 14 -11.12 -2.20 2.61
C SER A 14 -11.29 -0.94 1.76
N ILE A 15 -10.82 0.18 2.28
CA ILE A 15 -10.83 1.48 1.61
C ILE A 15 -9.43 2.07 1.57
N ILE A 16 -9.22 2.99 0.65
CA ILE A 16 -7.99 3.76 0.57
C ILE A 16 -8.13 4.96 1.50
N THR A 17 -7.24 5.01 2.48
CA THR A 17 -7.15 6.11 3.45
C THR A 17 -5.82 6.83 3.28
N THR A 18 -5.63 7.91 4.03
CA THR A 18 -4.33 8.60 4.12
C THR A 18 -3.22 7.72 4.74
N PHE A 19 -3.60 6.63 5.40
CA PHE A 19 -2.69 5.66 6.01
C PHE A 19 -2.59 4.35 5.21
N GLY A 20 -2.90 4.38 3.93
CA GLY A 20 -2.90 3.21 3.07
C GLY A 20 -4.26 2.50 2.98
N GLU A 21 -4.27 1.30 2.40
CA GLU A 21 -5.47 0.48 2.32
C GLU A 21 -5.79 -0.15 3.67
N ARG A 22 -6.96 0.15 4.22
CA ARG A 22 -7.41 -0.31 5.54
C ARG A 22 -8.89 -0.64 5.55
N LYS A 23 -9.30 -1.38 6.56
CA LYS A 23 -10.71 -1.43 6.92
C LYS A 23 -11.14 -0.08 7.51
N LEU A 24 -12.33 0.35 7.15
CA LEU A 24 -12.89 1.61 7.62
C LEU A 24 -13.01 1.64 9.15
N LEU A 25 -12.39 2.62 9.78
CA LEU A 25 -12.50 2.90 11.20
C LEU A 25 -13.00 4.33 11.41
N ILE A 26 -13.73 4.56 12.52
CA ILE A 26 -14.15 5.90 12.90
C ILE A 26 -12.91 6.76 13.12
N GLY A 27 -12.86 7.90 12.46
CA GLY A 27 -11.73 8.85 12.54
C GLY A 27 -10.69 8.69 11.44
N ASP A 28 -10.81 7.68 10.57
CA ASP A 28 -9.94 7.57 9.41
C ASP A 28 -10.21 8.69 8.40
N SER A 29 -9.15 9.20 7.78
CA SER A 29 -9.25 10.09 6.64
C SER A 29 -9.33 9.28 5.35
N VAL A 30 -10.49 9.28 4.74
CA VAL A 30 -10.75 8.58 3.47
C VAL A 30 -10.37 9.49 2.31
N LEU A 31 -9.83 8.91 1.24
CA LEU A 31 -9.58 9.62 -0.01
C LEU A 31 -10.81 9.53 -0.90
N VAL A 32 -11.33 10.67 -1.32
CA VAL A 32 -12.47 10.78 -2.21
C VAL A 32 -12.04 11.38 -3.52
N GLN A 33 -12.38 10.72 -4.62
CA GLN A 33 -12.13 11.25 -5.95
C GLN A 33 -13.29 12.19 -6.35
N ARG A 34 -12.93 13.38 -6.83
CA ARG A 34 -13.85 14.35 -7.40
C ARG A 34 -13.35 14.77 -8.78
N GLY A 35 -13.87 14.14 -9.81
CA GLY A 35 -13.34 14.33 -11.17
C GLY A 35 -11.89 13.82 -11.26
N ASN A 36 -10.95 14.71 -11.55
CA ASN A 36 -9.53 14.39 -11.59
C ASN A 36 -8.78 14.71 -10.27
N ASP A 37 -9.49 15.23 -9.28
CA ASP A 37 -8.87 15.63 -8.02
C ASP A 37 -9.15 14.59 -6.93
N ILE A 38 -8.17 14.35 -6.06
CA ILE A 38 -8.36 13.58 -4.84
C ILE A 38 -8.43 14.57 -3.69
N VAL A 39 -9.50 14.45 -2.92
CA VAL A 39 -9.74 15.28 -1.76
C VAL A 39 -9.88 14.41 -0.52
N ARG A 40 -9.49 14.95 0.62
CA ARG A 40 -9.73 14.35 1.92
C ARG A 40 -11.04 14.91 2.45
N PRO A 41 -12.07 14.10 2.67
CA PRO A 41 -13.24 14.56 3.40
C PRO A 41 -12.83 14.91 4.83
N SER A 42 -13.41 15.97 5.38
CA SER A 42 -13.09 16.43 6.73
C SER A 42 -13.51 15.43 7.82
N ASP A 43 -14.53 14.62 7.53
CA ASP A 43 -15.08 13.67 8.49
C ASP A 43 -15.65 12.44 7.79
N ILE A 44 -15.48 11.27 8.42
CA ILE A 44 -16.29 10.10 8.16
C ILE A 44 -17.62 10.33 8.85
N GLY A 45 -18.71 10.19 8.11
CA GLY A 45 -20.05 10.44 8.63
C GLY A 45 -20.45 9.51 9.78
N THR A 46 -21.56 9.82 10.41
CA THR A 46 -22.09 9.00 11.50
C THR A 46 -22.49 7.61 10.96
N PRO A 47 -22.18 6.52 11.68
CA PRO A 47 -22.64 5.19 11.32
C PRO A 47 -24.16 5.14 11.12
N VAL A 48 -24.61 4.49 10.05
CA VAL A 48 -26.04 4.29 9.75
C VAL A 48 -26.33 2.79 9.71
N GLU A 49 -27.41 2.39 10.36
CA GLU A 49 -27.90 1.02 10.26
C GLU A 49 -28.66 0.85 8.95
N ILE A 50 -28.33 -0.16 8.18
CA ILE A 50 -29.00 -0.49 6.92
C ILE A 50 -29.33 -1.97 6.89
N ALA A 51 -30.55 -2.29 6.51
CA ALA A 51 -30.98 -3.65 6.21
C ALA A 51 -30.67 -3.97 4.75
N GLY A 52 -29.97 -5.07 4.52
CA GLY A 52 -29.67 -5.58 3.20
C GLY A 52 -28.37 -4.99 2.61
N THR A 53 -27.34 -5.79 2.66
CA THR A 53 -26.06 -5.50 2.02
C THR A 53 -25.71 -6.59 1.02
N TRP A 54 -24.86 -6.23 0.06
CA TRP A 54 -24.29 -7.14 -0.93
C TRP A 54 -22.79 -7.20 -0.78
N THR A 55 -22.23 -8.39 -0.72
CA THR A 55 -20.79 -8.60 -0.74
C THR A 55 -20.33 -8.97 -2.14
N LEU A 56 -19.47 -8.14 -2.70
CA LEU A 56 -18.87 -8.31 -4.01
C LEU A 56 -17.43 -8.79 -3.85
N LYS A 57 -17.05 -9.83 -4.60
CA LYS A 57 -15.68 -10.35 -4.63
C LYS A 57 -15.11 -10.18 -6.03
N PHE A 58 -13.91 -9.59 -6.11
CA PHE A 58 -13.24 -9.28 -7.36
C PHE A 58 -12.03 -10.16 -7.61
N ASN A 59 -11.59 -10.28 -8.86
CA ASN A 59 -10.44 -11.09 -9.27
C ASN A 59 -9.09 -10.61 -8.71
N ASN A 60 -9.00 -9.35 -8.31
CA ASN A 60 -7.83 -8.78 -7.62
C ASN A 60 -7.84 -9.09 -6.11
N GLY A 61 -8.87 -9.77 -5.60
CA GLY A 61 -9.03 -10.11 -4.18
C GLY A 61 -9.72 -9.05 -3.35
N ALA A 62 -10.05 -7.90 -3.92
CA ALA A 62 -10.87 -6.90 -3.27
C ALA A 62 -12.24 -7.48 -2.91
N THR A 63 -12.75 -7.06 -1.77
CA THR A 63 -14.11 -7.38 -1.32
C THR A 63 -14.78 -6.09 -0.90
N LEU A 64 -15.96 -5.83 -1.46
CA LEU A 64 -16.79 -4.69 -1.11
C LEU A 64 -18.10 -5.17 -0.51
N THR A 65 -18.49 -4.60 0.63
CA THR A 65 -19.84 -4.78 1.18
C THR A 65 -20.56 -3.44 1.09
N ILE A 66 -21.59 -3.39 0.27
CA ILE A 66 -22.30 -2.17 -0.14
C ILE A 66 -23.80 -2.38 -0.12
N THR A 67 -24.56 -1.30 -0.21
CA THR A 67 -26.02 -1.33 -0.34
C THR A 67 -26.45 -1.51 -1.79
N GLU A 68 -27.70 -1.89 -2.00
CA GLU A 68 -28.27 -2.11 -3.32
C GLU A 68 -28.31 -0.84 -4.20
N ASP A 69 -28.40 0.32 -3.56
CA ASP A 69 -28.41 1.63 -4.24
C ASP A 69 -27.02 2.11 -4.66
N THR A 70 -25.96 1.45 -4.21
CA THR A 70 -24.58 1.78 -4.58
C THR A 70 -24.33 1.51 -6.06
N GLN A 71 -23.68 2.46 -6.72
CA GLN A 71 -23.25 2.34 -8.10
C GLN A 71 -21.73 2.15 -8.18
N LEU A 72 -21.29 1.36 -9.16
CA LEU A 72 -19.87 1.10 -9.44
C LEU A 72 -19.52 1.64 -10.82
N LYS A 73 -18.35 2.25 -10.93
CA LYS A 73 -17.85 2.77 -12.21
C LYS A 73 -17.26 1.66 -13.05
N THR A 74 -17.79 1.45 -14.26
CA THR A 74 -17.33 0.40 -15.17
C THR A 74 -16.36 0.94 -16.20
N LEU A 75 -15.35 0.13 -16.57
CA LEU A 75 -14.34 0.51 -17.55
C LEU A 75 -14.90 0.61 -18.99
N GLN A 76 -15.84 -0.25 -19.35
CA GLN A 76 -16.28 -0.38 -20.76
C GLN A 76 -17.02 0.84 -21.29
N ARG A 77 -17.70 1.59 -20.42
CA ARG A 77 -18.56 2.71 -20.84
C ARG A 77 -18.26 4.00 -20.07
N GLU A 78 -17.33 3.95 -19.12
CA GLU A 78 -17.13 5.03 -18.14
C GLU A 78 -18.43 5.42 -17.43
N GLU A 79 -19.37 4.49 -17.36
CA GLU A 79 -20.71 4.70 -16.81
C GLU A 79 -20.78 4.14 -15.39
N TRP A 80 -21.61 4.79 -14.60
CA TRP A 80 -22.01 4.29 -13.29
C TRP A 80 -23.12 3.27 -13.44
N MET A 81 -22.93 2.09 -12.90
CA MET A 81 -23.89 0.99 -12.98
C MET A 81 -24.34 0.56 -11.59
N SER A 82 -25.65 0.43 -11.41
CA SER A 82 -26.24 -0.20 -10.23
C SER A 82 -25.97 -1.70 -10.23
N LEU A 83 -26.02 -2.31 -9.04
CA LEU A 83 -25.75 -3.75 -8.85
C LEU A 83 -26.61 -4.64 -9.76
N SER A 84 -27.89 -4.28 -9.97
CA SER A 84 -28.81 -5.03 -10.82
C SER A 84 -28.35 -5.16 -12.28
N ASN A 85 -27.49 -4.25 -12.74
CA ASN A 85 -26.99 -4.21 -14.12
C ASN A 85 -25.55 -4.75 -14.25
N ILE A 86 -24.92 -5.11 -13.14
CA ILE A 86 -23.58 -5.67 -13.13
C ILE A 86 -23.64 -7.17 -13.36
N SER A 87 -22.85 -7.65 -14.29
CA SER A 87 -22.70 -9.08 -14.57
C SER A 87 -21.35 -9.60 -14.12
N ARG A 88 -21.24 -10.92 -14.00
CA ARG A 88 -19.97 -11.61 -13.81
C ARG A 88 -19.01 -11.21 -14.94
N HIS A 89 -17.76 -10.93 -14.58
CA HIS A 89 -16.73 -10.44 -15.50
C HIS A 89 -16.90 -9.00 -16.02
N THR A 90 -17.81 -8.21 -15.46
CA THR A 90 -17.85 -6.77 -15.73
C THR A 90 -16.53 -6.14 -15.26
N PRO A 91 -15.76 -5.48 -16.13
CA PRO A 91 -14.53 -4.80 -15.75
C PRO A 91 -14.86 -3.45 -15.11
N PHE A 92 -14.13 -3.12 -14.05
CA PHE A 92 -14.28 -1.87 -13.31
C PHE A 92 -13.12 -0.92 -13.58
N ASP A 93 -13.45 0.35 -13.56
CA ASP A 93 -12.46 1.41 -13.66
C ASP A 93 -11.62 1.44 -12.36
N CYS A 94 -10.30 1.42 -12.55
CA CYS A 94 -9.32 1.67 -11.51
C CYS A 94 -8.63 2.98 -11.89
N PRO A 95 -9.13 4.11 -11.44
CA PRO A 95 -8.50 5.36 -11.77
C PRO A 95 -7.06 5.36 -11.28
N VAL A 96 -6.18 5.86 -12.11
CA VAL A 96 -4.82 6.23 -11.73
C VAL A 96 -4.90 7.68 -11.22
N PRO A 97 -4.95 7.90 -9.92
CA PRO A 97 -5.45 9.17 -9.42
C PRO A 97 -4.43 10.30 -9.36
N PHE A 98 -3.17 10.13 -9.79
CA PHE A 98 -2.14 10.91 -9.15
C PHE A 98 -1.13 11.63 -10.06
N ASP A 99 -1.46 11.91 -11.30
CA ASP A 99 -0.58 12.72 -12.17
C ASP A 99 -0.24 14.12 -11.60
N LYS A 100 -1.04 14.60 -10.65
CA LYS A 100 -0.91 15.97 -10.11
C LYS A 100 -0.04 16.10 -8.86
N PHE A 101 0.28 15.00 -8.17
CA PHE A 101 1.06 15.08 -6.94
C PHE A 101 2.58 15.13 -7.16
N GLN A 102 3.03 14.82 -8.37
CA GLN A 102 4.45 14.78 -8.73
C GLN A 102 5.11 16.17 -8.78
N ASP A 103 4.34 17.23 -9.04
CA ASP A 103 4.88 18.59 -9.21
C ASP A 103 5.32 19.25 -7.89
N ASP A 104 4.86 18.72 -6.74
CA ASP A 104 5.12 19.31 -5.41
C ASP A 104 6.23 18.58 -4.61
N TRP A 105 6.96 17.64 -5.23
CA TRP A 105 8.07 16.93 -4.56
C TRP A 105 9.36 17.76 -4.40
N ASN A 106 9.23 19.08 -4.41
CA ASN A 106 10.36 19.98 -4.23
C ASN A 106 10.96 19.96 -2.81
N ASP A 107 10.24 19.38 -1.84
CA ASP A 107 10.67 19.25 -0.45
C ASP A 107 11.33 17.90 -0.16
N SER A 108 11.89 17.22 -1.18
CA SER A 108 12.62 15.95 -0.99
C SER A 108 13.94 16.13 -0.28
N VAL A 109 14.49 17.34 -0.27
CA VAL A 109 15.74 17.64 0.43
C VAL A 109 15.44 17.94 1.88
N ILE A 110 15.99 17.10 2.77
CA ILE A 110 15.83 17.23 4.22
C ILE A 110 17.16 17.63 4.88
N GLU A 111 17.08 18.29 6.03
CA GLU A 111 18.23 18.47 6.92
C GLU A 111 18.40 17.20 7.78
N LEU A 112 19.55 16.53 7.63
CA LEU A 112 19.81 15.26 8.32
C LEU A 112 19.78 15.36 9.83
N SER A 113 20.14 16.52 10.40
CA SER A 113 20.12 16.75 11.85
C SER A 113 18.73 16.64 12.48
N ASP A 114 17.66 16.75 11.69
CA ASP A 114 16.29 16.59 12.17
C ASP A 114 15.92 15.11 12.40
N TYR A 115 16.65 14.20 11.77
CA TYR A 115 16.35 12.76 11.79
C TYR A 115 17.48 11.88 12.30
N THR A 116 18.72 12.40 12.27
CA THR A 116 19.92 11.59 12.52
C THR A 116 20.96 12.35 13.34
N SER A 117 22.00 11.65 13.72
CA SER A 117 23.17 12.24 14.41
C SER A 117 24.10 13.04 13.48
N LYS A 118 23.83 13.08 12.16
CA LYS A 118 24.64 13.76 11.15
C LYS A 118 23.99 15.08 10.74
N SER A 119 24.81 16.11 10.51
CA SER A 119 24.36 17.36 9.90
C SER A 119 24.58 17.36 8.40
N GLY A 120 23.79 18.15 7.69
CA GLY A 120 23.84 18.36 6.24
C GLY A 120 22.55 17.96 5.54
N GLU A 121 22.45 18.32 4.30
CA GLU A 121 21.29 18.05 3.45
C GLU A 121 21.36 16.64 2.84
N PHE A 122 20.22 16.04 2.65
CA PHE A 122 20.07 14.76 1.95
C PHE A 122 18.80 14.78 1.08
N ASP A 123 18.97 14.36 -0.17
CA ASP A 123 17.84 14.23 -1.09
C ASP A 123 17.21 12.84 -0.94
N LEU A 124 15.99 12.81 -0.41
CA LEU A 124 15.19 11.59 -0.27
C LEU A 124 14.79 10.97 -1.62
N ASN A 125 14.86 11.74 -2.72
CA ASN A 125 14.67 11.25 -4.09
C ASN A 125 15.82 10.37 -4.59
N ASN A 126 16.88 10.23 -3.82
CA ASN A 126 18.01 9.38 -4.16
C ASN A 126 17.57 7.93 -4.39
N LEU A 127 17.72 7.43 -5.62
CA LEU A 127 17.31 6.06 -5.98
C LEU A 127 18.15 4.98 -5.30
N ASP A 128 19.43 5.26 -5.01
CA ASP A 128 20.27 4.33 -4.24
C ASP A 128 19.72 4.18 -2.83
N PHE A 129 19.26 5.28 -2.22
CA PHE A 129 18.59 5.25 -0.93
C PHE A 129 17.26 4.49 -1.00
N ALA A 130 16.44 4.75 -2.01
CA ALA A 130 15.17 4.05 -2.20
C ALA A 130 15.38 2.53 -2.27
N ARG A 131 16.31 2.08 -3.12
CA ARG A 131 16.63 0.65 -3.29
C ARG A 131 17.14 0.01 -2.01
N PHE A 132 18.09 0.69 -1.37
CA PHE A 132 18.67 0.22 -0.10
C PHE A 132 17.60 0.14 1.00
N ALA A 133 16.80 1.20 1.18
CA ALA A 133 15.78 1.26 2.23
C ALA A 133 14.77 0.12 2.07
N GLY A 134 14.27 -0.13 0.85
CA GLY A 134 13.38 -1.24 0.56
C GLY A 134 13.98 -2.60 0.93
N ALA A 135 15.21 -2.87 0.52
CA ALA A 135 15.91 -4.11 0.82
C ALA A 135 16.22 -4.25 2.32
N PHE A 136 16.62 -3.16 2.97
CA PHE A 136 17.03 -3.14 4.37
C PHE A 136 15.84 -3.34 5.33
N ILE A 137 14.73 -2.67 5.08
CA ILE A 137 13.48 -2.82 5.84
C ILE A 137 13.06 -4.29 5.89
N ARG A 138 13.15 -4.98 4.75
CA ARG A 138 12.76 -6.37 4.63
C ARG A 138 13.63 -7.34 5.44
N ILE A 139 14.94 -7.13 5.44
CA ILE A 139 15.87 -8.10 6.04
C ILE A 139 15.84 -8.04 7.57
N GLY A 140 15.49 -6.89 8.12
CA GLY A 140 15.46 -6.65 9.56
C GLY A 140 16.86 -6.60 10.19
N LYS A 141 16.90 -6.14 11.40
CA LYS A 141 18.13 -6.07 12.20
C LYS A 141 18.53 -7.44 12.73
N LYS A 142 19.70 -7.95 12.37
CA LYS A 142 20.33 -9.01 13.12
C LYS A 142 21.54 -8.41 13.83
N LEU A 143 21.41 -8.20 15.15
CA LEU A 143 22.50 -7.71 15.98
C LEU A 143 23.64 -8.72 15.99
N VAL A 144 24.85 -8.23 15.79
CA VAL A 144 26.08 -8.97 15.99
C VAL A 144 26.66 -8.65 17.37
N ALA A 145 27.77 -9.29 17.71
CA ALA A 145 28.47 -9.16 18.99
C ALA A 145 28.87 -7.72 19.40
N ARG A 146 28.81 -6.75 18.50
CA ARG A 146 28.91 -5.32 18.83
C ARG A 146 27.50 -4.72 18.85
N PRO A 147 27.09 -4.11 19.96
CA PRO A 147 25.82 -3.40 19.99
C PRO A 147 25.90 -2.26 18.98
N ASN A 148 25.13 -2.33 17.92
CA ASN A 148 24.95 -1.34 16.85
C ASN A 148 25.46 -1.74 15.45
N ASP A 149 26.08 -2.91 15.25
CA ASP A 149 26.43 -3.39 13.92
C ASP A 149 25.38 -4.39 13.41
N TYR A 150 25.24 -4.49 12.07
CA TYR A 150 24.33 -5.44 11.42
C TYR A 150 25.09 -6.42 10.55
N VAL A 151 24.56 -7.65 10.47
CA VAL A 151 25.07 -8.66 9.53
C VAL A 151 23.97 -9.05 8.56
N LEU A 152 24.24 -8.94 7.28
CA LEU A 152 23.35 -9.36 6.22
C LEU A 152 23.98 -10.48 5.39
N LEU A 153 23.23 -11.54 5.14
CA LEU A 153 23.67 -12.64 4.30
C LEU A 153 23.78 -12.18 2.84
N LYS A 154 24.95 -12.42 2.20
CA LYS A 154 25.18 -12.10 0.77
C LYS A 154 24.12 -12.72 -0.14
N THR A 155 23.74 -13.94 0.12
CA THR A 155 22.70 -14.66 -0.65
C THR A 155 21.32 -14.03 -0.57
N LYS A 156 21.04 -13.23 0.47
CA LYS A 156 19.74 -12.56 0.66
C LYS A 156 19.76 -11.09 0.28
N PHE A 157 20.90 -10.44 0.44
CA PHE A 157 21.03 -9.02 0.12
C PHE A 157 21.38 -8.81 -1.36
N GLY A 158 22.16 -9.73 -1.93
CA GLY A 158 22.50 -9.74 -3.36
C GLY A 158 23.08 -8.41 -3.82
N ASP A 159 22.64 -7.99 -5.00
CA ASP A 159 23.12 -6.78 -5.67
C ASP A 159 22.73 -5.47 -4.96
N ASN A 160 21.83 -5.54 -3.95
CA ASN A 160 21.48 -4.35 -3.15
C ASN A 160 22.69 -3.77 -2.41
N ILE A 161 23.78 -4.52 -2.27
CA ILE A 161 25.04 -4.02 -1.69
C ILE A 161 25.62 -2.83 -2.47
N ASN A 162 25.43 -2.79 -3.79
CA ASN A 162 25.94 -1.70 -4.61
C ASN A 162 25.26 -0.38 -4.26
N TYR A 163 23.97 -0.40 -4.04
CA TYR A 163 23.17 0.76 -3.60
C TYR A 163 23.54 1.18 -2.16
N ALA A 164 23.73 0.20 -1.26
CA ALA A 164 24.22 0.50 0.08
C ALA A 164 25.60 1.20 0.06
N ARG A 165 26.52 0.74 -0.76
CA ARG A 165 27.87 1.33 -0.90
C ARG A 165 27.85 2.74 -1.47
N ALA A 166 26.85 3.11 -2.25
CA ALA A 166 26.70 4.46 -2.79
C ALA A 166 26.31 5.50 -1.72
N ILE A 167 25.62 5.08 -0.66
CA ILE A 167 25.09 6.00 0.37
C ILE A 167 25.81 5.88 1.72
N TYR A 168 26.39 4.73 2.05
CA TYR A 168 27.12 4.54 3.30
C TYR A 168 28.47 5.24 3.29
N PRO A 169 28.93 5.72 4.46
CA PRO A 169 30.29 6.24 4.58
C PRO A 169 31.35 5.20 4.18
N SER A 170 32.44 5.66 3.60
CA SER A 170 33.56 4.79 3.25
C SER A 170 34.08 4.00 4.46
N GLY A 171 34.22 2.68 4.30
CA GLY A 171 34.66 1.78 5.38
C GLY A 171 33.58 1.43 6.41
N ALA A 172 32.32 1.82 6.17
CA ALA A 172 31.21 1.41 7.02
C ALA A 172 30.68 0.01 6.69
N ILE A 173 31.04 -0.54 5.54
CA ILE A 173 30.63 -1.89 5.10
C ILE A 173 31.86 -2.75 4.91
N ASP A 174 31.99 -3.77 5.73
CA ASP A 174 33.00 -4.83 5.60
C ASP A 174 32.32 -6.11 5.08
N GLU A 175 33.10 -7.06 4.54
CA GLU A 175 32.57 -8.31 4.04
C GLU A 175 33.50 -9.51 4.25
N ASN A 176 32.89 -10.70 4.33
CA ASN A 176 33.57 -11.98 4.20
C ASN A 176 32.88 -12.85 3.13
N GLU A 177 33.21 -14.14 3.04
CA GLU A 177 32.62 -15.03 2.01
C GLU A 177 31.09 -15.01 1.99
N ASN A 178 30.45 -15.00 3.18
CA ASN A 178 29.00 -15.23 3.30
C ASN A 178 28.20 -14.01 3.74
N ASN A 179 28.86 -12.98 4.28
CA ASN A 179 28.17 -11.89 4.97
C ASN A 179 28.72 -10.51 4.59
N TYR A 180 27.84 -9.54 4.66
CA TYR A 180 28.16 -8.12 4.77
C TYR A 180 27.99 -7.68 6.24
N PHE A 181 28.92 -6.87 6.74
CA PHE A 181 28.92 -6.31 8.07
C PHE A 181 28.75 -4.80 7.95
N PHE A 182 27.65 -4.30 8.44
CA PHE A 182 27.32 -2.88 8.42
C PHE A 182 27.61 -2.28 9.79
N LYS A 183 28.41 -1.24 9.84
CA LYS A 183 28.55 -0.38 11.01
C LYS A 183 27.39 0.60 11.01
N LYS A 184 26.61 0.64 12.08
CA LYS A 184 25.50 1.58 12.23
C LYS A 184 25.99 3.01 11.99
N CYS A 185 25.25 3.74 11.16
CA CYS A 185 25.53 5.13 10.84
C CYS A 185 24.23 5.91 10.63
N TRP A 186 24.35 7.15 10.23
CA TRP A 186 23.20 8.02 9.96
C TRP A 186 22.19 7.46 8.94
N VAL A 187 22.63 6.61 8.00
CA VAL A 187 21.72 6.00 7.00
C VAL A 187 20.70 5.09 7.68
N ASP A 188 21.14 4.32 8.68
CA ASP A 188 20.25 3.43 9.45
C ASP A 188 19.27 4.24 10.30
N GLU A 189 19.75 5.34 10.88
CA GLU A 189 18.93 6.26 11.67
C GLU A 189 17.86 6.90 10.78
N LEU A 190 18.23 7.31 9.57
CA LEU A 190 17.32 7.90 8.61
C LEU A 190 16.23 6.90 8.16
N VAL A 191 16.62 5.67 7.82
CA VAL A 191 15.63 4.64 7.44
C VAL A 191 14.66 4.35 8.58
N ASP A 192 15.17 4.31 9.82
CA ASP A 192 14.32 4.07 10.98
C ASP A 192 13.37 5.24 11.24
N ALA A 193 13.86 6.47 11.14
CA ALA A 193 13.06 7.67 11.36
C ALA A 193 11.98 7.87 10.29
N VAL A 194 12.33 7.62 9.02
CA VAL A 194 11.42 7.86 7.89
C VAL A 194 10.39 6.74 7.74
N PHE A 195 10.77 5.48 7.95
CA PHE A 195 9.92 4.32 7.63
C PHE A 195 9.44 3.53 8.85
N ASN A 196 9.66 4.04 10.06
CA ASN A 196 9.31 3.36 11.31
C ASN A 196 9.80 1.90 11.36
N PHE A 197 11.01 1.68 10.90
CA PHE A 197 11.56 0.36 10.58
C PHE A 197 11.63 -0.61 11.77
N THR A 198 11.85 -0.10 12.98
CA THR A 198 12.02 -0.95 14.18
C THR A 198 10.71 -1.53 14.69
N GLU A 199 9.59 -0.92 14.38
CA GLU A 199 8.25 -1.36 14.78
C GLU A 199 7.53 -2.07 13.64
N VAL A 200 6.57 -1.37 13.02
CA VAL A 200 5.84 -1.84 11.85
C VAL A 200 6.18 -0.94 10.68
N PRO A 201 6.97 -1.41 9.71
CA PRO A 201 7.36 -0.60 8.56
C PRO A 201 6.15 0.01 7.87
N SER A 202 6.19 1.32 7.63
CA SER A 202 5.13 2.10 6.99
C SER A 202 5.71 3.22 6.15
N ILE A 203 4.94 3.72 5.20
CA ILE A 203 5.31 4.90 4.42
C ILE A 203 4.59 6.11 5.03
N PRO A 204 5.33 7.19 5.39
CA PRO A 204 4.71 8.41 5.89
C PRO A 204 3.74 9.01 4.88
N ASP A 205 2.69 9.67 5.38
CA ASP A 205 1.66 10.31 4.55
C ASP A 205 2.25 11.29 3.53
N ASP A 206 3.24 12.08 3.94
CA ASP A 206 3.88 13.05 3.04
C ASP A 206 4.60 12.38 1.86
N PHE A 207 5.13 11.19 2.06
CA PHE A 207 5.71 10.39 1.00
C PHE A 207 4.65 9.74 0.12
N LEU A 208 3.57 9.25 0.70
CA LEU A 208 2.58 8.42 0.02
C LEU A 208 2.00 9.09 -1.23
N PHE A 209 1.91 10.42 -1.23
CA PHE A 209 1.32 11.19 -2.32
C PHE A 209 2.31 12.03 -3.14
N LYS A 210 3.55 12.14 -2.69
CA LYS A 210 4.55 13.02 -3.31
C LYS A 210 5.68 12.28 -4.00
N VAL A 211 5.83 10.99 -3.71
CA VAL A 211 6.96 10.20 -4.21
C VAL A 211 6.86 9.96 -5.72
N PRO A 212 7.92 10.25 -6.48
CA PRO A 212 7.94 9.97 -7.92
C PRO A 212 7.79 8.47 -8.22
N PRO A 213 7.14 8.11 -9.35
CA PRO A 213 6.96 6.72 -9.74
C PRO A 213 8.25 5.91 -9.77
N GLU A 214 9.33 6.49 -10.28
CA GLU A 214 10.64 5.84 -10.38
C GLU A 214 11.21 5.48 -8.99
N TRP A 215 11.04 6.38 -8.03
CA TRP A 215 11.43 6.10 -6.64
C TRP A 215 10.63 4.92 -6.08
N THR A 216 9.31 4.94 -6.28
CA THR A 216 8.41 3.87 -5.83
C THR A 216 8.79 2.53 -6.42
N GLU A 217 9.04 2.47 -7.72
CA GLU A 217 9.48 1.23 -8.40
C GLU A 217 10.79 0.73 -7.80
N THR A 218 11.75 1.60 -7.64
CA THR A 218 13.08 1.26 -7.11
C THR A 218 13.02 0.78 -5.66
N PHE A 219 12.26 1.46 -4.82
CA PHE A 219 12.03 1.04 -3.43
C PHE A 219 11.36 -0.34 -3.37
N PHE A 220 10.32 -0.52 -4.18
CA PHE A 220 9.56 -1.76 -4.22
C PHE A 220 10.39 -2.95 -4.72
N GLU A 221 11.23 -2.74 -5.71
CA GLU A 221 12.20 -3.74 -6.16
C GLU A 221 13.17 -4.15 -5.03
N GLY A 222 13.66 -3.17 -4.25
CA GLY A 222 14.45 -3.45 -3.05
C GLY A 222 13.69 -4.31 -2.06
N LEU A 223 12.47 -3.94 -1.75
CA LEU A 223 11.61 -4.65 -0.81
C LEU A 223 11.32 -6.09 -1.25
N LEU A 224 11.07 -6.32 -2.53
CA LEU A 224 10.79 -7.65 -3.07
C LEU A 224 12.03 -8.53 -3.24
N SER A 225 13.20 -7.95 -3.38
CA SER A 225 14.43 -8.64 -3.81
C SER A 225 14.83 -9.86 -2.98
N GLY A 226 14.30 -10.01 -1.79
CA GLY A 226 14.64 -11.14 -0.95
C GLY A 226 13.47 -11.98 -0.49
N PHE A 227 12.27 -11.72 -0.96
CA PHE A 227 11.17 -12.64 -0.78
C PHE A 227 11.25 -13.78 -1.82
N ALA A 228 10.91 -14.99 -1.40
CA ALA A 228 10.85 -16.11 -2.32
C ALA A 228 9.70 -15.89 -3.32
N TYR A 229 10.00 -16.03 -4.60
CA TYR A 229 9.00 -15.96 -5.66
C TYR A 229 8.58 -17.37 -6.09
N ASP A 230 7.29 -17.66 -5.92
CA ASP A 230 6.66 -18.90 -6.37
C ASP A 230 6.22 -18.74 -7.83
N ILE A 231 6.98 -19.33 -8.74
CA ILE A 231 6.75 -19.23 -10.20
C ILE A 231 5.39 -19.85 -10.59
N ALA A 232 5.01 -20.96 -9.96
CA ALA A 232 3.77 -21.67 -10.29
C ALA A 232 2.52 -20.85 -9.94
N ASN A 233 2.55 -20.22 -8.78
CA ASN A 233 1.43 -19.40 -8.27
C ASN A 233 1.59 -17.91 -8.56
N LYS A 234 2.69 -17.50 -9.17
CA LYS A 234 3.01 -16.10 -9.51
C LYS A 234 2.83 -15.17 -8.31
N CYS A 235 3.41 -15.54 -7.17
CA CYS A 235 3.31 -14.77 -5.94
C CYS A 235 4.62 -14.75 -5.17
N TYR A 236 4.78 -13.72 -4.34
CA TYR A 236 5.85 -13.64 -3.35
C TYR A 236 5.37 -14.22 -2.03
N ASP A 237 6.19 -15.06 -1.42
CA ASP A 237 5.95 -15.62 -0.10
C ASP A 237 6.42 -14.64 0.97
N ILE A 238 5.48 -14.06 1.71
CA ILE A 238 5.74 -13.09 2.78
C ILE A 238 5.38 -13.75 4.11
N ALA A 239 6.38 -14.27 4.80
CA ALA A 239 6.17 -15.04 6.02
C ALA A 239 5.80 -14.19 7.25
N ASP A 240 6.06 -12.88 7.25
CA ASP A 240 5.89 -12.01 8.40
C ASP A 240 4.81 -10.95 8.14
N SER A 241 3.79 -10.95 8.99
CA SER A 241 2.66 -10.00 8.90
C SER A 241 3.05 -8.53 9.12
N LYS A 242 4.22 -8.26 9.71
CA LYS A 242 4.72 -6.89 9.92
C LYS A 242 4.89 -6.11 8.61
N TYR A 243 5.12 -6.82 7.50
CA TYR A 243 5.27 -6.17 6.19
C TYR A 243 3.94 -5.80 5.54
N LYS A 244 2.81 -6.28 6.06
CA LYS A 244 1.50 -6.03 5.48
C LYS A 244 1.21 -4.53 5.35
N GLN A 245 1.58 -3.74 6.36
CA GLN A 245 1.32 -2.30 6.36
C GLN A 245 2.07 -1.60 5.23
N ILE A 246 3.37 -1.81 5.11
CA ILE A 246 4.16 -1.15 4.06
C ILE A 246 3.74 -1.57 2.64
N PHE A 247 3.29 -2.81 2.46
CA PHE A 247 2.74 -3.24 1.18
C PHE A 247 1.39 -2.60 0.89
N SER A 248 0.56 -2.37 1.91
CA SER A 248 -0.70 -1.63 1.78
C SER A 248 -0.44 -0.16 1.41
N ASP A 249 0.51 0.48 2.07
CA ASP A 249 0.88 1.86 1.79
C ASP A 249 1.44 2.00 0.36
N LEU A 250 2.33 1.08 -0.04
CA LEU A 250 2.82 0.99 -1.42
C LEU A 250 1.71 0.66 -2.43
N GLY A 251 0.66 0.02 -2.00
CA GLY A 251 -0.46 -0.34 -2.88
C GLY A 251 -1.09 0.87 -3.56
N ILE A 252 -1.21 1.99 -2.84
CA ILE A 252 -1.69 3.25 -3.42
C ILE A 252 -0.74 3.70 -4.54
N LEU A 253 0.56 3.68 -4.27
CA LEU A 253 1.58 4.07 -5.24
C LEU A 253 1.64 3.10 -6.42
N LEU A 254 1.44 1.79 -6.18
CA LEU A 254 1.38 0.79 -7.24
C LEU A 254 0.17 0.97 -8.15
N MET A 255 -0.97 1.39 -7.59
CA MET A 255 -2.14 1.72 -8.42
C MET A 255 -1.86 2.93 -9.32
N GLN A 256 -1.10 3.92 -8.85
CA GLN A 256 -0.64 5.04 -9.70
C GLN A 256 0.21 4.58 -10.87
N LEU A 257 1.00 3.53 -10.67
CA LEU A 257 1.80 2.90 -11.73
C LEU A 257 0.97 1.95 -12.62
N GLY A 258 -0.35 1.93 -12.48
CA GLY A 258 -1.21 0.98 -13.17
C GLY A 258 -1.03 -0.48 -12.73
N LYS A 259 -0.44 -0.69 -11.55
CA LYS A 259 -0.19 -2.03 -10.98
C LYS A 259 -1.16 -2.28 -9.84
N SER A 260 -1.99 -3.29 -9.97
CA SER A 260 -2.80 -3.79 -8.85
C SER A 260 -2.04 -4.83 -8.04
N TYR A 261 -2.37 -4.96 -6.75
CA TYR A 261 -1.78 -5.95 -5.86
C TYR A 261 -2.87 -6.63 -5.02
N GLN A 262 -2.54 -7.79 -4.49
CA GLN A 262 -3.43 -8.58 -3.65
C GLN A 262 -2.64 -9.33 -2.59
N PHE A 263 -3.08 -9.24 -1.34
CA PHE A 263 -2.67 -10.18 -0.30
C PHE A 263 -3.55 -11.42 -0.32
N GLY A 264 -2.94 -12.55 -0.02
CA GLY A 264 -3.62 -13.83 0.16
C GLY A 264 -2.96 -14.66 1.25
N ILE A 265 -3.61 -15.75 1.61
CA ILE A 265 -3.07 -16.76 2.51
C ILE A 265 -2.85 -18.04 1.70
N LYS A 266 -1.71 -18.66 1.89
CA LYS A 266 -1.36 -19.96 1.30
C LYS A 266 -1.11 -20.95 2.42
N GLU A 267 -1.88 -22.00 2.44
CA GLU A 267 -1.68 -23.12 3.38
C GLU A 267 -0.47 -23.94 2.95
N ARG A 268 0.34 -24.32 3.91
CA ARG A 268 1.49 -25.23 3.77
C ARG A 268 1.47 -26.25 4.89
N GLU A 269 2.20 -27.36 4.72
CA GLU A 269 2.35 -28.37 5.77
C GLU A 269 2.90 -27.81 7.09
N ALA A 270 3.74 -26.79 7.02
CA ALA A 270 4.34 -26.10 8.17
C ALA A 270 3.48 -24.93 8.72
N GLY A 271 2.26 -24.72 8.20
CA GLY A 271 1.37 -23.61 8.57
C GLY A 271 1.11 -22.63 7.44
N SER A 272 0.19 -21.69 7.70
CA SER A 272 -0.20 -20.66 6.72
C SER A 272 0.86 -19.58 6.56
N ILE A 273 1.09 -19.13 5.35
CA ILE A 273 1.93 -17.99 5.07
C ILE A 273 1.14 -16.91 4.31
N MET A 274 1.50 -15.66 4.54
CA MET A 274 1.00 -14.54 3.75
C MET A 274 1.72 -14.51 2.40
N VAL A 275 0.97 -14.24 1.33
CA VAL A 275 1.51 -14.11 -0.02
C VAL A 275 1.06 -12.80 -0.65
N LEU A 276 1.91 -12.25 -1.52
CA LEU A 276 1.61 -11.07 -2.34
C LEU A 276 1.58 -11.47 -3.82
N LYS A 277 0.51 -11.11 -4.48
CA LYS A 277 0.32 -11.31 -5.93
C LYS A 277 0.17 -9.96 -6.63
N PHE A 278 0.58 -9.93 -7.89
CA PHE A 278 0.32 -8.83 -8.81
C PHE A 278 -0.58 -9.33 -9.94
N PRO A 279 -1.90 -9.20 -9.80
CA PRO A 279 -2.80 -9.57 -10.87
C PRO A 279 -2.58 -8.64 -12.07
N LYS A 280 -2.50 -9.23 -13.26
CA LYS A 280 -2.24 -8.49 -14.52
C LYS A 280 -3.49 -7.82 -15.10
N ASN A 281 -4.65 -8.13 -14.56
CA ASN A 281 -5.92 -7.77 -15.19
C ASN A 281 -6.62 -6.68 -14.37
N VAL A 282 -7.38 -5.87 -15.09
CA VAL A 282 -8.35 -4.94 -14.52
C VAL A 282 -9.31 -5.70 -13.59
N PRO A 283 -9.68 -5.12 -12.43
CA PRO A 283 -10.65 -5.74 -11.55
C PRO A 283 -11.95 -6.05 -12.29
N HIS A 284 -12.43 -7.25 -12.12
CA HIS A 284 -13.75 -7.65 -12.58
C HIS A 284 -14.45 -8.46 -11.51
N LEU A 285 -15.78 -8.44 -11.53
CA LEU A 285 -16.60 -9.13 -10.56
C LEU A 285 -16.50 -10.64 -10.73
N LEU A 286 -16.14 -11.36 -9.66
CA LEU A 286 -16.16 -12.81 -9.61
C LEU A 286 -17.47 -13.34 -9.05
N ILE A 287 -17.87 -12.84 -7.89
CA ILE A 287 -19.04 -13.32 -7.14
C ILE A 287 -19.76 -12.14 -6.53
N MET A 288 -21.09 -12.21 -6.58
CA MET A 288 -21.99 -11.28 -5.92
C MET A 288 -22.88 -12.09 -4.97
N ASP A 289 -22.71 -11.89 -3.68
CA ASP A 289 -23.49 -12.53 -2.62
C ASP A 289 -24.40 -11.47 -1.98
N GLY A 290 -25.70 -11.68 -2.01
CA GLY A 290 -26.67 -10.84 -1.31
C GLY A 290 -27.05 -11.44 0.03
N TYR A 291 -27.23 -10.60 1.02
CA TYR A 291 -27.74 -10.99 2.34
C TYR A 291 -29.15 -10.44 2.51
N GLU A 292 -30.14 -11.28 2.36
CA GLU A 292 -31.50 -10.96 2.79
C GLU A 292 -31.61 -11.23 4.30
N ASN A 293 -31.94 -10.22 5.09
CA ASN A 293 -32.25 -10.33 6.53
C ASN A 293 -31.09 -10.66 7.51
N VAL A 294 -29.90 -10.20 7.27
CA VAL A 294 -28.85 -10.20 8.31
C VAL A 294 -29.11 -9.05 9.28
N ALA A 295 -28.71 -9.22 10.55
CA ALA A 295 -28.72 -8.13 11.53
C ALA A 295 -28.11 -6.85 10.94
N PRO A 296 -28.66 -5.68 11.20
CA PRO A 296 -28.24 -4.46 10.55
C PRO A 296 -26.73 -4.27 10.73
N GLU A 297 -25.99 -4.27 9.64
CA GLU A 297 -24.59 -3.89 9.65
C GLU A 297 -24.48 -2.38 9.73
N ILE A 298 -23.47 -1.92 10.48
CA ILE A 298 -23.21 -0.49 10.59
C ILE A 298 -22.50 -0.06 9.30
N LEU A 299 -23.16 0.77 8.51
CA LEU A 299 -22.56 1.42 7.37
C LEU A 299 -22.10 2.82 7.73
N TYR A 300 -20.94 3.19 7.22
CA TYR A 300 -20.38 4.50 7.39
C TYR A 300 -20.71 5.36 6.19
N ASP A 301 -21.21 6.55 6.45
CA ASP A 301 -21.37 7.61 5.47
C ASP A 301 -19.99 8.29 5.30
N ILE A 302 -19.37 8.10 4.17
CA ILE A 302 -18.01 8.60 3.88
C ILE A 302 -18.03 9.90 3.06
N GLY A 303 -19.13 10.60 3.05
CA GLY A 303 -19.24 11.94 2.48
C GLY A 303 -19.88 11.98 1.11
N ASP A 304 -19.84 13.17 0.50
CA ASP A 304 -20.46 13.43 -0.79
C ASP A 304 -19.55 12.96 -1.94
N GLY A 305 -20.08 12.13 -2.82
CA GLY A 305 -19.44 11.83 -4.10
C GLY A 305 -18.90 10.40 -4.24
N GLU A 306 -17.84 10.28 -5.00
CA GLU A 306 -17.19 9.02 -5.36
C GLU A 306 -16.11 8.70 -4.34
N PHE A 307 -16.01 7.45 -3.91
CA PHE A 307 -14.85 7.03 -3.12
C PHE A 307 -14.18 5.80 -3.71
N ASN A 308 -12.91 5.63 -3.38
CA ASN A 308 -12.11 4.52 -3.85
C ASN A 308 -12.00 3.46 -2.74
N ALA A 309 -12.53 2.29 -3.01
CA ALA A 309 -12.42 1.13 -2.13
C ALA A 309 -11.65 0.03 -2.85
N SER A 310 -10.46 -0.31 -2.35
CA SER A 310 -9.59 -1.32 -2.97
C SER A 310 -9.36 -1.12 -4.47
N GLY A 311 -9.24 0.12 -4.90
CA GLY A 311 -9.06 0.49 -6.31
C GLY A 311 -10.33 0.53 -7.15
N ILE A 312 -11.53 0.37 -6.56
CA ILE A 312 -12.81 0.40 -7.28
C ILE A 312 -13.59 1.65 -6.86
N LEU A 313 -14.03 2.42 -7.84
CA LEU A 313 -14.86 3.60 -7.60
C LEU A 313 -16.30 3.22 -7.33
N VAL A 314 -16.86 3.77 -6.26
CA VAL A 314 -18.25 3.58 -5.84
C VAL A 314 -18.90 4.93 -5.50
N ARG A 315 -20.23 4.99 -5.68
CA ARG A 315 -21.08 6.09 -5.22
C ARG A 315 -22.49 5.57 -4.90
N SER A 316 -23.24 6.28 -4.08
CA SER A 316 -24.66 5.99 -3.84
C SER A 316 -25.55 6.80 -4.75
#